data_89b347ee139a33e7a2b62de031928d87
#
_entry.id   89b347ee139a33e7a2b62de031928d87
#
_cell.length_a   1.000
_cell.length_b   1.000
_cell.length_c   1.000
_cell.angle_alpha   90.00
_cell.angle_beta   90.00
_cell.angle_gamma   90.00
#
_symmetry.space_group_name_H-M   'P 1'
#
loop_
_entity.id
_entity.type
_entity.pdbx_description
1 polymer ?
#
loop_
_entity_poly.entity_id
_entity_poly.type
_entity_poly.pdbx_seq_one_letter_code
_entity_poly.pdbx_strand_id
1 'polypeptide(L)'
;SAGAVVGAVPSALLGAHTGIDAPLFAGACAAVAVALSPSVGWLLVTLAALAWVGAAGDPGTALVLAAALAPVPVLLAARPWLWSAPALGPLLGALGVAACAPVFAARLGARAPARAALGALSYWWLAVAEALSGRRLLLGAPAGVTGRASWQGSLPAAFQHALEPLCSDGRLLTAGVWALAAMLLPWLVRGPSLRWQAVGAAAWAVAMVAAQAALGGRFDLPRQPAPVAVGALAAALALVSANLRVRAHRRPNVA
;
A
#
# COMPACT_ATOMS: atom_id res chain seq x y z
N SER A 1 -1.75 11.63 -10.88
CA SER A 1 -0.79 10.90 -11.70
C SER A 1 0.22 10.17 -10.83
N ALA A 2 0.55 8.92 -11.20
CA ALA A 2 1.37 7.97 -10.42
C ALA A 2 2.77 8.52 -10.06
N GLY A 3 3.35 9.37 -10.90
CA GLY A 3 4.69 9.95 -10.67
C GLY A 3 4.76 10.93 -9.48
N ALA A 4 3.69 11.67 -9.19
CA ALA A 4 3.65 12.57 -8.04
C ALA A 4 3.71 11.80 -6.72
N VAL A 5 3.19 10.58 -6.69
CA VAL A 5 3.19 9.70 -5.51
C VAL A 5 4.59 9.14 -5.24
N VAL A 6 5.33 8.76 -6.29
CA VAL A 6 6.71 8.24 -6.16
C VAL A 6 7.67 9.34 -5.70
N GLY A 7 7.44 10.58 -6.09
CA GLY A 7 8.26 11.72 -5.64
C GLY A 7 7.93 12.21 -4.23
N ALA A 8 6.65 12.11 -3.81
CA ALA A 8 6.21 12.61 -2.51
C ALA A 8 6.62 11.73 -1.33
N VAL A 9 6.72 10.41 -1.52
CA VAL A 9 7.09 9.48 -0.43
C VAL A 9 8.56 9.67 0.02
N PRO A 10 9.56 9.74 -0.86
CA PRO A 10 10.93 10.05 -0.46
C PRO A 10 11.07 11.44 0.16
N SER A 11 10.41 12.47 -0.40
CA SER A 11 10.52 13.84 0.12
C SER A 11 9.88 14.00 1.50
N ALA A 12 8.77 13.31 1.78
CA ALA A 12 8.17 13.30 3.11
C ALA A 12 9.01 12.55 4.16
N LEU A 13 9.76 11.53 3.72
CA LEU A 13 10.64 10.73 4.58
C LEU A 13 12.03 11.40 4.80
N LEU A 14 12.46 12.24 3.86
CA LEU A 14 13.82 12.84 3.83
C LEU A 14 13.83 14.31 4.20
N GLY A 15 12.67 14.88 4.52
CA GLY A 15 12.54 16.31 4.81
C GLY A 15 13.33 16.73 6.03
N ALA A 16 14.47 17.39 5.83
CA ALA A 16 15.00 18.40 6.73
C ALA A 16 16.25 19.16 6.23
N HIS A 17 16.95 18.75 5.15
CA HIS A 17 18.27 19.36 4.87
C HIS A 17 18.49 19.91 3.46
N THR A 18 17.49 19.88 2.58
CA THR A 18 17.57 20.49 1.25
C THR A 18 16.51 21.56 1.10
N GLY A 19 16.85 22.70 0.45
CA GLY A 19 15.89 23.77 0.17
C GLY A 19 14.62 23.25 -0.47
N ILE A 20 13.50 23.92 -0.22
CA ILE A 20 12.13 23.49 -0.55
C ILE A 20 11.97 23.10 -2.04
N ASP A 21 12.80 23.66 -2.92
CA ASP A 21 12.69 23.45 -4.38
C ASP A 21 13.33 22.14 -4.89
N ALA A 22 14.39 21.65 -4.24
CA ALA A 22 15.11 20.47 -4.68
C ALA A 22 14.26 19.16 -4.64
N PRO A 23 13.49 18.86 -3.58
CA PRO A 23 12.66 17.66 -3.55
C PRO A 23 11.48 17.73 -4.53
N LEU A 24 10.92 18.93 -4.78
CA LEU A 24 9.85 19.10 -5.76
C LEU A 24 10.37 18.88 -7.18
N PHE A 25 11.54 19.42 -7.51
CA PHE A 25 12.17 19.22 -8.80
C PHE A 25 12.53 17.73 -9.03
N ALA A 26 13.16 17.09 -8.06
CA ALA A 26 13.46 15.66 -8.12
C ALA A 26 12.19 14.81 -8.29
N GLY A 27 11.12 15.14 -7.58
CA GLY A 27 9.82 14.51 -7.73
C GLY A 27 9.21 14.70 -9.12
N ALA A 28 9.33 15.89 -9.69
CA ALA A 28 8.86 16.18 -11.04
C ALA A 28 9.65 15.41 -12.10
N CYS A 29 10.98 15.38 -12.01
CA CYS A 29 11.83 14.59 -12.89
C CYS A 29 11.52 13.08 -12.81
N ALA A 30 11.34 12.56 -11.59
CA ALA A 30 10.92 11.18 -11.38
C ALA A 30 9.55 10.89 -12.01
N ALA A 31 8.59 11.81 -11.87
CA ALA A 31 7.27 11.69 -12.47
C ALA A 31 7.34 11.64 -14.00
N VAL A 32 8.15 12.49 -14.62
CA VAL A 32 8.37 12.52 -16.08
C VAL A 32 9.04 11.25 -16.54
N ALA A 33 10.09 10.78 -15.87
CA ALA A 33 10.80 9.55 -16.23
C ALA A 33 9.86 8.33 -16.20
N VAL A 34 9.03 8.20 -15.16
CA VAL A 34 8.03 7.12 -15.05
C VAL A 34 6.92 7.27 -16.09
N ALA A 35 6.53 8.50 -16.44
CA ALA A 35 5.50 8.73 -17.47
C ALA A 35 5.99 8.35 -18.88
N LEU A 36 7.25 8.62 -19.19
CA LEU A 36 7.85 8.30 -20.49
C LEU A 36 8.12 6.80 -20.66
N SER A 37 8.58 6.15 -19.61
CA SER A 37 8.85 4.69 -19.62
C SER A 37 8.54 4.09 -18.25
N PRO A 38 7.33 3.56 -18.05
CA PRO A 38 6.88 3.12 -16.72
C PRO A 38 7.80 2.11 -16.03
N SER A 39 8.37 1.15 -16.77
CA SER A 39 9.27 0.14 -16.19
C SER A 39 10.68 0.68 -15.98
N VAL A 40 11.29 1.23 -17.03
CA VAL A 40 12.68 1.71 -16.97
C VAL A 40 12.78 2.94 -16.07
N GLY A 41 11.89 3.90 -16.25
CA GLY A 41 11.84 5.11 -15.42
C GLY A 41 11.65 4.79 -13.95
N TRP A 42 10.73 3.86 -13.62
CA TRP A 42 10.51 3.44 -12.24
C TRP A 42 11.76 2.78 -11.64
N LEU A 43 12.42 1.87 -12.38
CA LEU A 43 13.64 1.20 -11.92
C LEU A 43 14.78 2.20 -11.72
N LEU A 44 15.00 3.11 -12.66
CA LEU A 44 16.06 4.12 -12.57
C LEU A 44 15.84 5.04 -11.36
N VAL A 45 14.63 5.55 -11.18
CA VAL A 45 14.28 6.41 -10.03
C VAL A 45 14.47 5.66 -8.71
N THR A 46 14.02 4.40 -8.65
CA THR A 46 14.15 3.57 -7.47
C THR A 46 15.62 3.29 -7.13
N LEU A 47 16.43 2.89 -8.11
CA LEU A 47 17.85 2.62 -7.92
C LEU A 47 18.62 3.90 -7.54
N ALA A 48 18.32 5.02 -8.18
CA ALA A 48 18.91 6.31 -7.82
C ALA A 48 18.57 6.73 -6.38
N ALA A 49 17.32 6.56 -5.97
CA ALA A 49 16.89 6.85 -4.60
C ALA A 49 17.57 5.95 -3.56
N LEU A 50 17.68 4.65 -3.84
CA LEU A 50 18.38 3.70 -2.96
C LEU A 50 19.87 4.02 -2.85
N ALA A 51 20.53 4.30 -3.99
CA ALA A 51 21.94 4.68 -4.03
C ALA A 51 22.19 5.98 -3.26
N TRP A 52 21.30 6.96 -3.43
CA TRP A 52 21.41 8.24 -2.73
C TRP A 52 21.26 8.08 -1.21
N VAL A 53 20.24 7.33 -0.74
CA VAL A 53 20.05 7.04 0.69
C VAL A 53 21.25 6.29 1.27
N GLY A 54 21.78 5.30 0.55
CA GLY A 54 22.97 4.57 0.97
C GLY A 54 24.22 5.46 1.06
N ALA A 55 24.43 6.34 0.06
CA ALA A 55 25.55 7.28 0.04
C ALA A 55 25.42 8.39 1.10
N ALA A 56 24.20 8.72 1.51
CA ALA A 56 23.95 9.67 2.61
C ALA A 56 24.30 9.12 4.00
N GLY A 57 24.77 7.87 4.10
CA GLY A 57 25.16 7.23 5.37
C GLY A 57 24.07 6.38 6.02
N ASP A 58 22.95 6.16 5.31
CA ASP A 58 21.80 5.38 5.79
C ASP A 58 21.63 4.04 5.04
N PRO A 59 22.66 3.16 4.95
CA PRO A 59 22.57 1.91 4.19
C PRO A 59 21.49 0.96 4.72
N GLY A 60 21.23 0.95 6.03
CA GLY A 60 20.14 0.17 6.62
C GLY A 60 18.76 0.63 6.14
N THR A 61 18.56 1.95 6.03
CA THR A 61 17.32 2.51 5.44
C THR A 61 17.19 2.12 3.96
N ALA A 62 18.29 2.18 3.20
CA ALA A 62 18.28 1.75 1.80
C ALA A 62 17.91 0.26 1.66
N LEU A 63 18.40 -0.61 2.56
CA LEU A 63 18.05 -2.03 2.59
C LEU A 63 16.55 -2.26 2.83
N VAL A 64 15.97 -1.58 3.82
CA VAL A 64 14.54 -1.70 4.14
C VAL A 64 13.66 -1.19 2.99
N LEU A 65 14.06 -0.07 2.35
CA LEU A 65 13.39 0.44 1.15
C LEU A 65 13.53 -0.54 -0.02
N ALA A 66 14.71 -1.13 -0.24
CA ALA A 66 14.91 -2.13 -1.28
C ALA A 66 14.01 -3.34 -1.07
N ALA A 67 13.86 -3.83 0.16
CA ALA A 67 12.95 -4.92 0.51
C ALA A 67 11.48 -4.56 0.27
N ALA A 68 11.09 -3.28 0.40
CA ALA A 68 9.75 -2.83 0.06
C ALA A 68 9.51 -2.80 -1.45
N LEU A 69 10.51 -2.40 -2.22
CA LEU A 69 10.41 -2.12 -3.65
C LEU A 69 10.64 -3.37 -4.52
N ALA A 70 11.54 -4.26 -4.11
CA ALA A 70 11.94 -5.44 -4.88
C ALA A 70 10.78 -6.38 -5.30
N PRO A 71 9.75 -6.64 -4.47
CA PRO A 71 8.65 -7.51 -4.88
C PRO A 71 7.75 -6.92 -5.97
N VAL A 72 7.78 -5.59 -6.17
CA VAL A 72 6.88 -4.89 -7.09
C VAL A 72 7.08 -5.32 -8.55
N PRO A 73 8.29 -5.23 -9.13
CA PRO A 73 8.51 -5.63 -10.52
C PRO A 73 8.29 -7.14 -10.73
N VAL A 74 8.51 -7.96 -9.71
CA VAL A 74 8.30 -9.42 -9.79
C VAL A 74 6.80 -9.74 -9.83
N LEU A 75 6.03 -9.22 -8.88
CA LEU A 75 4.60 -9.52 -8.76
C LEU A 75 3.73 -8.81 -9.79
N LEU A 76 4.17 -7.65 -10.30
CA LEU A 76 3.45 -6.83 -11.26
C LEU A 76 4.18 -6.72 -12.61
N ALA A 77 5.04 -7.70 -12.96
CA ALA A 77 5.87 -7.68 -14.17
C ALA A 77 5.08 -7.37 -15.45
N ALA A 78 3.90 -7.95 -15.61
CA ALA A 78 3.04 -7.74 -16.78
C ALA A 78 2.35 -6.35 -16.84
N ARG A 79 2.54 -5.49 -15.83
CA ARG A 79 1.82 -4.21 -15.70
C ARG A 79 2.66 -3.12 -15.05
N PRO A 80 3.69 -2.62 -15.73
CA PRO A 80 4.61 -1.63 -15.17
C PRO A 80 3.93 -0.33 -14.70
N TRP A 81 2.84 0.06 -15.32
CA TRP A 81 2.07 1.25 -14.96
C TRP A 81 1.41 1.15 -13.56
N LEU A 82 1.30 -0.08 -13.00
CA LEU A 82 0.80 -0.32 -11.64
C LEU A 82 1.90 -0.33 -10.56
N TRP A 83 3.17 -0.24 -10.93
CA TRP A 83 4.29 -0.36 -9.97
C TRP A 83 4.29 0.71 -8.88
N SER A 84 3.70 1.88 -9.15
CA SER A 84 3.54 2.93 -8.15
C SER A 84 2.24 2.79 -7.32
N ALA A 85 1.32 1.91 -7.71
CA ALA A 85 0.03 1.79 -7.03
C ALA A 85 0.13 1.30 -5.56
N PRO A 86 1.09 0.43 -5.15
CA PRO A 86 1.26 0.05 -3.75
C PRO A 86 1.49 1.23 -2.79
N ALA A 87 2.04 2.36 -3.27
CA ALA A 87 2.22 3.58 -2.49
C ALA A 87 0.90 4.18 -1.97
N LEU A 88 -0.24 3.79 -2.53
CA LEU A 88 -1.55 4.14 -1.98
C LEU A 88 -1.76 3.57 -0.57
N GLY A 89 -1.13 2.44 -0.21
CA GLY A 89 -1.24 1.87 1.13
C GLY A 89 -0.81 2.85 2.23
N PRO A 90 0.46 3.30 2.25
CA PRO A 90 0.93 4.30 3.22
C PRO A 90 0.17 5.63 3.16
N LEU A 91 -0.19 6.11 1.97
CA LEU A 91 -0.96 7.35 1.82
C LEU A 91 -2.34 7.26 2.48
N LEU A 92 -3.06 6.17 2.21
CA LEU A 92 -4.35 5.92 2.85
C LEU A 92 -4.19 5.69 4.35
N GLY A 93 -3.08 5.09 4.78
CA GLY A 93 -2.72 4.96 6.19
C GLY A 93 -2.54 6.31 6.87
N ALA A 94 -1.82 7.24 6.23
CA ALA A 94 -1.64 8.60 6.74
C ALA A 94 -2.97 9.39 6.86
N LEU A 95 -3.95 9.03 6.03
CA LEU A 95 -5.32 9.59 6.09
C LEU A 95 -6.24 8.82 7.08
N GLY A 96 -5.74 7.79 7.77
CA GLY A 96 -6.53 6.98 8.69
C GLY A 96 -7.50 6.00 8.01
N VAL A 97 -7.37 5.79 6.70
CA VAL A 97 -8.27 4.95 5.89
C VAL A 97 -7.53 3.82 5.16
N ALA A 98 -6.46 3.30 5.75
CA ALA A 98 -5.61 2.26 5.17
C ALA A 98 -6.41 1.07 4.61
N ALA A 99 -7.48 0.65 5.28
CA ALA A 99 -8.33 -0.45 4.86
C ALA A 99 -9.09 -0.22 3.52
N CYS A 100 -9.02 0.98 2.95
CA CYS A 100 -9.48 1.25 1.59
C CYS A 100 -8.52 0.67 0.52
N ALA A 101 -7.25 0.40 0.84
CA ALA A 101 -6.27 -0.05 -0.14
C ALA A 101 -6.67 -1.33 -0.91
N PRO A 102 -7.22 -2.39 -0.28
CA PRO A 102 -7.72 -3.55 -1.01
C PRO A 102 -8.82 -3.23 -2.04
N VAL A 103 -9.65 -2.22 -1.78
CA VAL A 103 -10.69 -1.77 -2.71
C VAL A 103 -10.07 -1.10 -3.94
N PHE A 104 -9.08 -0.23 -3.74
CA PHE A 104 -8.32 0.35 -4.86
C PHE A 104 -7.58 -0.75 -5.64
N ALA A 105 -6.96 -1.70 -4.96
CA ALA A 105 -6.32 -2.85 -5.60
C ALA A 105 -7.31 -3.67 -6.44
N ALA A 106 -8.53 -3.90 -5.94
CA ALA A 106 -9.60 -4.60 -6.63
C ALA A 106 -10.07 -3.86 -7.89
N ARG A 107 -10.01 -2.53 -7.90
CA ARG A 107 -10.41 -1.68 -9.04
C ARG A 107 -9.30 -1.53 -10.07
N LEU A 108 -8.07 -1.35 -9.65
CA LEU A 108 -6.91 -1.15 -10.53
C LEU A 108 -6.45 -2.46 -11.18
N GLY A 109 -6.54 -3.58 -10.46
CA GLY A 109 -6.16 -4.89 -10.96
C GLY A 109 -7.22 -5.49 -11.90
N ALA A 110 -6.93 -5.62 -13.20
CA ALA A 110 -7.90 -6.19 -14.15
C ALA A 110 -8.09 -7.72 -13.96
N ARG A 111 -7.05 -8.45 -13.49
CA ARG A 111 -7.07 -9.90 -13.26
C ARG A 111 -6.89 -10.22 -11.79
N ALA A 112 -7.40 -11.37 -11.35
CA ALA A 112 -7.33 -11.81 -9.95
C ALA A 112 -5.90 -11.78 -9.36
N PRO A 113 -4.86 -12.32 -10.02
CA PRO A 113 -3.50 -12.28 -9.47
C PRO A 113 -2.95 -10.86 -9.32
N ALA A 114 -3.25 -9.94 -10.26
CA ALA A 114 -2.82 -8.55 -10.13
C ALA A 114 -3.51 -7.83 -8.97
N ARG A 115 -4.78 -8.14 -8.69
CA ARG A 115 -5.52 -7.62 -7.52
C ARG A 115 -4.90 -8.12 -6.22
N ALA A 116 -4.63 -9.42 -6.15
CA ALA A 116 -3.99 -10.04 -5.00
C ALA A 116 -2.61 -9.42 -4.75
N ALA A 117 -1.78 -9.32 -5.79
CA ALA A 117 -0.46 -8.70 -5.70
C ALA A 117 -0.54 -7.23 -5.21
N LEU A 118 -1.44 -6.43 -5.77
CA LEU A 118 -1.63 -5.04 -5.33
C LEU A 118 -2.11 -4.96 -3.88
N GLY A 119 -3.02 -5.81 -3.46
CA GLY A 119 -3.49 -5.86 -2.08
C GLY A 119 -2.35 -6.19 -1.10
N ALA A 120 -1.61 -7.26 -1.37
CA ALA A 120 -0.45 -7.66 -0.56
C ALA A 120 0.63 -6.58 -0.51
N LEU A 121 1.00 -6.02 -1.67
CA LEU A 121 2.02 -4.97 -1.77
C LEU A 121 1.60 -3.68 -1.06
N SER A 122 0.32 -3.29 -1.14
CA SER A 122 -0.18 -2.11 -0.42
C SER A 122 -0.03 -2.26 1.09
N TYR A 123 -0.34 -3.44 1.62
CA TYR A 123 -0.10 -3.73 3.04
C TYR A 123 1.39 -3.77 3.38
N TRP A 124 2.20 -4.43 2.54
CA TRP A 124 3.65 -4.51 2.74
C TRP A 124 4.30 -3.12 2.81
N TRP A 125 3.97 -2.25 1.86
CA TRP A 125 4.47 -0.88 1.86
C TRP A 125 3.99 -0.07 3.07
N LEU A 126 2.75 -0.30 3.52
CA LEU A 126 2.22 0.31 4.74
C LEU A 126 3.04 -0.12 5.96
N ALA A 127 3.32 -1.42 6.12
CA ALA A 127 4.09 -1.95 7.24
C ALA A 127 5.53 -1.42 7.23
N VAL A 128 6.17 -1.34 6.06
CA VAL A 128 7.50 -0.72 5.92
C VAL A 128 7.46 0.77 6.24
N ALA A 129 6.44 1.50 5.79
CA ALA A 129 6.29 2.93 6.09
C ALA A 129 6.10 3.19 7.60
N GLU A 130 5.38 2.31 8.31
CA GLU A 130 5.28 2.35 9.77
C GLU A 130 6.64 2.15 10.45
N ALA A 131 7.43 1.17 9.98
CA ALA A 131 8.77 0.91 10.52
C ALA A 131 9.74 2.07 10.27
N LEU A 132 9.70 2.68 9.08
CA LEU A 132 10.56 3.80 8.71
C LEU A 132 10.20 5.11 9.40
N SER A 133 8.90 5.39 9.53
CA SER A 133 8.42 6.66 10.08
C SER A 133 8.23 6.64 11.59
N GLY A 134 8.17 5.47 12.20
CA GLY A 134 7.78 5.29 13.61
C GLY A 134 6.32 5.70 13.89
N ARG A 135 5.58 6.12 12.85
CA ARG A 135 4.17 6.54 12.98
C ARG A 135 3.25 5.34 12.85
N ARG A 136 2.18 5.38 13.60
CA ARG A 136 1.13 4.38 13.49
C ARG A 136 0.18 4.75 12.35
N LEU A 137 0.26 4.02 11.24
CA LEU A 137 -0.62 4.24 10.08
C LEU A 137 -1.81 3.26 10.08
N LEU A 138 -1.60 2.05 10.60
CA LEU A 138 -2.65 1.03 10.77
C LEU A 138 -2.42 0.22 12.05
N LEU A 139 -1.40 -0.64 12.07
CA LEU A 139 -1.09 -1.53 13.18
C LEU A 139 0.04 -0.99 14.06
N GLY A 140 0.86 -0.08 13.56
CA GLY A 140 2.10 0.38 14.16
C GLY A 140 3.29 -0.52 13.81
N ALA A 141 4.49 -0.06 14.10
CA ALA A 141 5.69 -0.85 13.92
C ALA A 141 5.61 -2.15 14.75
N PRO A 142 6.19 -3.28 14.27
CA PRO A 142 6.27 -4.51 15.05
C PRO A 142 6.95 -4.28 16.40
N ALA A 143 6.59 -5.08 17.39
CA ALA A 143 7.18 -4.98 18.74
C ALA A 143 8.72 -5.12 18.77
N GLY A 144 9.29 -5.85 17.80
CA GLY A 144 10.75 -6.00 17.66
C GLY A 144 11.44 -4.89 16.88
N VAL A 145 10.70 -3.98 16.23
CA VAL A 145 11.29 -2.87 15.47
C VAL A 145 11.69 -1.78 16.44
N THR A 146 12.98 -1.58 16.58
CA THR A 146 13.54 -0.45 17.33
C THR A 146 13.47 0.85 16.51
N GLY A 147 13.69 1.99 17.17
CA GLY A 147 13.68 3.28 16.48
C GLY A 147 14.69 3.32 15.32
N ARG A 148 14.32 3.96 14.20
CA ARG A 148 15.12 4.02 12.96
C ARG A 148 16.59 4.38 13.21
N ALA A 149 16.87 5.28 14.15
CA ALA A 149 18.21 5.72 14.49
C ALA A 149 19.15 4.58 14.91
N SER A 150 18.62 3.48 15.47
CA SER A 150 19.43 2.35 15.93
C SER A 150 19.91 1.41 14.82
N TRP A 151 19.32 1.46 13.62
CA TRP A 151 19.62 0.52 12.53
C TRP A 151 19.86 1.17 11.17
N GLN A 152 19.55 2.46 10.98
CA GLN A 152 19.64 3.11 9.67
C GLN A 152 21.07 3.09 9.07
N GLY A 153 22.11 3.22 9.90
CA GLY A 153 23.51 3.25 9.48
C GLY A 153 24.16 1.88 9.29
N SER A 154 23.44 0.75 9.48
CA SER A 154 24.03 -0.59 9.46
C SER A 154 23.12 -1.60 8.77
N LEU A 155 23.65 -2.31 7.75
CA LEU A 155 22.92 -3.37 7.05
C LEU A 155 22.53 -4.54 7.97
N PRO A 156 23.45 -5.11 8.80
CA PRO A 156 23.09 -6.19 9.71
C PRO A 156 22.05 -5.77 10.75
N ALA A 157 22.19 -4.57 11.32
CA ALA A 157 21.23 -4.05 12.29
C ALA A 157 19.84 -3.83 11.64
N ALA A 158 19.78 -3.31 10.42
CA ALA A 158 18.52 -3.14 9.69
C ALA A 158 17.84 -4.48 9.36
N PHE A 159 18.63 -5.51 9.04
CA PHE A 159 18.09 -6.85 8.81
C PHE A 159 17.46 -7.40 10.10
N GLN A 160 18.18 -7.40 11.20
CA GLN A 160 17.74 -7.97 12.49
C GLN A 160 16.63 -7.17 13.16
N HIS A 161 16.73 -5.83 13.16
CA HIS A 161 15.84 -4.97 13.93
C HIS A 161 14.71 -4.32 13.12
N ALA A 162 14.69 -4.48 11.79
CA ALA A 162 13.62 -3.98 10.95
C ALA A 162 13.02 -5.07 10.06
N LEU A 163 13.82 -5.76 9.21
CA LEU A 163 13.29 -6.70 8.24
C LEU A 163 12.81 -8.01 8.86
N GLU A 164 13.59 -8.61 9.76
CA GLU A 164 13.21 -9.85 10.42
C GLU A 164 11.89 -9.71 11.19
N PRO A 165 11.66 -8.66 12.02
CA PRO A 165 10.36 -8.43 12.64
C PRO A 165 9.23 -8.13 11.65
N LEU A 166 9.52 -7.47 10.51
CA LEU A 166 8.52 -7.23 9.47
C LEU A 166 8.10 -8.51 8.75
N CYS A 167 8.99 -9.48 8.61
CA CYS A 167 8.72 -10.76 7.97
C CYS A 167 8.15 -11.81 8.93
N SER A 168 8.23 -11.57 10.24
CA SER A 168 7.73 -12.45 11.31
C SER A 168 6.28 -12.11 11.71
N ASP A 169 5.77 -12.81 12.71
CA ASP A 169 4.62 -12.45 13.54
C ASP A 169 3.30 -12.17 12.80
N GLY A 170 2.98 -12.97 11.81
CA GLY A 170 1.68 -12.92 11.15
C GLY A 170 1.48 -11.74 10.21
N ARG A 171 2.46 -10.84 10.04
CA ARG A 171 2.34 -9.71 9.10
C ARG A 171 2.28 -10.15 7.65
N LEU A 172 3.04 -11.17 7.28
CA LEU A 172 2.93 -11.79 5.95
C LEU A 172 1.54 -12.43 5.75
N LEU A 173 0.96 -13.01 6.81
CA LEU A 173 -0.42 -13.51 6.75
C LEU A 173 -1.42 -12.37 6.59
N THR A 174 -1.19 -11.22 7.23
CA THR A 174 -2.03 -10.03 7.02
C THR A 174 -1.93 -9.52 5.58
N ALA A 175 -0.74 -9.54 4.98
CA ALA A 175 -0.58 -9.24 3.54
C ALA A 175 -1.39 -10.22 2.68
N GLY A 176 -1.41 -11.52 3.04
CA GLY A 176 -2.25 -12.55 2.42
C GLY A 176 -3.75 -12.25 2.55
N VAL A 177 -4.21 -11.80 3.72
CA VAL A 177 -5.60 -11.37 3.93
C VAL A 177 -5.95 -10.19 3.01
N TRP A 178 -5.08 -9.20 2.86
CA TRP A 178 -5.29 -8.08 1.96
C TRP A 178 -5.29 -8.50 0.49
N ALA A 179 -4.45 -9.47 0.12
CA ALA A 179 -4.45 -10.07 -1.20
C ALA A 179 -5.79 -10.72 -1.53
N LEU A 180 -6.27 -11.59 -0.63
CA LEU A 180 -7.56 -12.27 -0.76
C LEU A 180 -8.73 -11.28 -0.78
N ALA A 181 -8.71 -10.29 0.08
CA ALA A 181 -9.72 -9.26 0.13
C ALA A 181 -9.83 -8.48 -1.20
N ALA A 182 -8.70 -8.07 -1.77
CA ALA A 182 -8.66 -7.38 -3.06
C ALA A 182 -9.10 -8.30 -4.22
N MET A 183 -8.76 -9.58 -4.16
CA MET A 183 -9.11 -10.55 -5.18
C MET A 183 -10.61 -10.88 -5.18
N LEU A 184 -11.20 -11.09 -4.00
CA LEU A 184 -12.58 -11.56 -3.85
C LEU A 184 -13.61 -10.44 -3.95
N LEU A 185 -13.27 -9.21 -3.60
CA LEU A 185 -14.21 -8.09 -3.57
C LEU A 185 -15.03 -7.92 -4.85
N PRO A 186 -14.46 -7.97 -6.08
CA PRO A 186 -15.25 -7.80 -7.30
C PRO A 186 -16.30 -8.88 -7.49
N TRP A 187 -16.09 -10.08 -6.95
CA TRP A 187 -17.05 -11.18 -7.06
C TRP A 187 -18.19 -10.99 -6.07
N LEU A 188 -17.90 -10.57 -4.85
CA LEU A 188 -18.89 -10.31 -3.82
C LEU A 188 -19.83 -9.14 -4.18
N VAL A 189 -19.32 -8.16 -4.93
CA VAL A 189 -20.09 -6.96 -5.31
C VAL A 189 -20.78 -7.12 -6.67
N ARG A 190 -20.72 -8.28 -7.34
CA ARG A 190 -21.38 -8.57 -8.62
C ARG A 190 -22.86 -8.98 -8.50
N GLY A 191 -23.58 -8.49 -7.52
CA GLY A 191 -24.99 -8.83 -7.37
C GLY A 191 -25.92 -8.23 -8.44
N PRO A 192 -27.07 -8.87 -8.75
CA PRO A 192 -28.03 -8.38 -9.73
C PRO A 192 -28.73 -7.09 -9.31
N SER A 193 -28.90 -6.88 -8.00
CA SER A 193 -29.52 -5.69 -7.42
C SER A 193 -28.56 -4.93 -6.51
N LEU A 194 -28.88 -3.67 -6.23
CA LEU A 194 -28.13 -2.83 -5.29
C LEU A 194 -28.06 -3.47 -3.88
N ARG A 195 -29.15 -4.10 -3.45
CA ARG A 195 -29.22 -4.75 -2.13
C ARG A 195 -28.18 -5.86 -2.02
N TRP A 196 -28.08 -6.72 -3.03
CA TRP A 196 -27.07 -7.79 -3.05
C TRP A 196 -25.64 -7.26 -3.08
N GLN A 197 -25.38 -6.17 -3.82
CA GLN A 197 -24.07 -5.53 -3.85
C GLN A 197 -23.71 -4.93 -2.48
N ALA A 198 -24.68 -4.30 -1.80
CA ALA A 198 -24.48 -3.75 -0.46
C ALA A 198 -24.23 -4.85 0.57
N VAL A 199 -24.99 -5.95 0.52
CA VAL A 199 -24.79 -7.12 1.38
C VAL A 199 -23.42 -7.74 1.15
N GLY A 200 -23.00 -7.93 -0.12
CA GLY A 200 -21.67 -8.45 -0.45
C GLY A 200 -20.54 -7.54 0.04
N ALA A 201 -20.70 -6.23 -0.09
CA ALA A 201 -19.73 -5.25 0.40
C ALA A 201 -19.65 -5.25 1.95
N ALA A 202 -20.78 -5.35 2.63
CA ALA A 202 -20.85 -5.44 4.08
C ALA A 202 -20.22 -6.75 4.60
N ALA A 203 -20.56 -7.88 3.98
CA ALA A 203 -19.98 -9.18 4.32
C ALA A 203 -18.46 -9.17 4.14
N TRP A 204 -17.96 -8.56 3.06
CA TRP A 204 -16.53 -8.39 2.83
C TRP A 204 -15.87 -7.55 3.93
N ALA A 205 -16.48 -6.42 4.31
CA ALA A 205 -15.94 -5.56 5.36
C ALA A 205 -15.89 -6.28 6.72
N VAL A 206 -16.94 -7.02 7.06
CA VAL A 206 -16.99 -7.84 8.29
C VAL A 206 -15.91 -8.92 8.25
N ALA A 207 -15.76 -9.63 7.13
CA ALA A 207 -14.73 -10.65 6.97
C ALA A 207 -13.31 -10.08 7.12
N MET A 208 -13.04 -8.88 6.57
CA MET A 208 -11.77 -8.18 6.75
C MET A 208 -11.47 -7.86 8.21
N VAL A 209 -12.46 -7.31 8.93
CA VAL A 209 -12.31 -6.99 10.36
C VAL A 209 -12.11 -8.26 11.18
N ALA A 210 -12.90 -9.30 10.92
CA ALA A 210 -12.80 -10.57 11.62
C ALA A 210 -11.46 -11.26 11.40
N ALA A 211 -10.97 -11.29 10.15
CA ALA A 211 -9.67 -11.87 9.82
C ALA A 211 -8.53 -11.12 10.51
N GLN A 212 -8.56 -9.79 10.52
CA GLN A 212 -7.54 -8.99 11.22
C GLN A 212 -7.62 -9.14 12.74
N ALA A 213 -8.82 -9.23 13.32
CA ALA A 213 -9.00 -9.48 14.74
C ALA A 213 -8.48 -10.87 15.14
N ALA A 214 -8.74 -11.88 14.32
CA ALA A 214 -8.25 -13.25 14.55
C ALA A 214 -6.71 -13.31 14.48
N LEU A 215 -6.09 -12.67 13.49
CA LEU A 215 -4.63 -12.58 13.40
C LEU A 215 -4.05 -11.76 14.55
N GLY A 216 -4.69 -10.66 14.93
CA GLY A 216 -4.28 -9.84 16.07
C GLY A 216 -4.31 -10.63 17.38
N GLY A 217 -5.31 -11.50 17.59
CA GLY A 217 -5.39 -12.35 18.77
C GLY A 217 -4.35 -13.47 18.81
N ARG A 218 -3.96 -14.00 17.63
CA ARG A 218 -3.02 -15.13 17.52
C ARG A 218 -1.55 -14.69 17.58
N PHE A 219 -1.24 -13.51 17.06
CA PHE A 219 0.13 -13.01 16.90
C PHE A 219 0.43 -11.77 17.74
N ASP A 220 -0.43 -11.46 18.71
CA ASP A 220 -0.30 -10.30 19.60
C ASP A 220 -0.14 -8.95 18.87
N LEU A 221 -0.73 -8.87 17.67
CA LEU A 221 -0.72 -7.64 16.88
C LEU A 221 -1.64 -6.60 17.53
N PRO A 222 -1.28 -5.31 17.48
CA PRO A 222 -2.11 -4.26 18.06
C PRO A 222 -3.52 -4.26 17.50
N ARG A 223 -4.52 -4.46 18.37
CA ARG A 223 -5.93 -4.52 17.99
C ARG A 223 -6.46 -3.11 17.75
N GLN A 224 -6.81 -2.80 16.52
CA GLN A 224 -7.57 -1.59 16.17
C GLN A 224 -8.69 -1.90 15.17
N PRO A 225 -9.80 -2.49 15.63
CA PRO A 225 -10.91 -2.82 14.74
C PRO A 225 -11.59 -1.58 14.13
N ALA A 226 -11.63 -0.45 14.85
CA ALA A 226 -12.38 0.73 14.42
C ALA A 226 -11.85 1.38 13.13
N PRO A 227 -10.54 1.71 12.96
CA PRO A 227 -10.05 2.29 11.70
C PRO A 227 -10.19 1.34 10.52
N VAL A 228 -10.05 0.03 10.76
CA VAL A 228 -10.24 -0.98 9.72
C VAL A 228 -11.70 -1.06 9.30
N ALA A 229 -12.62 -1.07 10.27
CA ALA A 229 -14.05 -1.12 9.99
C ALA A 229 -14.52 0.13 9.24
N VAL A 230 -14.13 1.32 9.70
CA VAL A 230 -14.50 2.59 9.05
C VAL A 230 -13.94 2.66 7.63
N GLY A 231 -12.66 2.35 7.44
CA GLY A 231 -12.04 2.36 6.12
C GLY A 231 -12.66 1.33 5.17
N ALA A 232 -12.91 0.11 5.63
CA ALA A 232 -13.53 -0.94 4.84
C ALA A 232 -14.99 -0.58 4.46
N LEU A 233 -15.76 -0.03 5.39
CA LEU A 233 -17.13 0.38 5.15
C LEU A 233 -17.21 1.56 4.17
N ALA A 234 -16.40 2.59 4.38
CA ALA A 234 -16.33 3.75 3.49
C ALA A 234 -15.96 3.35 2.06
N ALA A 235 -14.99 2.46 1.91
CA ALA A 235 -14.55 1.95 0.63
C ALA A 235 -15.63 1.10 -0.06
N ALA A 236 -16.32 0.25 0.69
CA ALA A 236 -17.41 -0.55 0.18
C ALA A 236 -18.59 0.32 -0.31
N LEU A 237 -18.94 1.36 0.44
CA LEU A 237 -19.97 2.33 0.05
C LEU A 237 -19.56 3.12 -1.20
N ALA A 238 -18.31 3.56 -1.29
CA ALA A 238 -17.78 4.24 -2.48
C ALA A 238 -17.83 3.34 -3.73
N LEU A 239 -17.57 2.04 -3.57
CA LEU A 239 -17.65 1.08 -4.67
C LEU A 239 -19.10 0.91 -5.16
N VAL A 240 -20.04 0.76 -4.25
CA VAL A 240 -21.48 0.64 -4.57
C VAL A 240 -21.98 1.88 -5.26
N SER A 241 -21.63 3.08 -4.77
CA SER A 241 -22.02 4.35 -5.38
C SER A 241 -21.46 4.55 -6.78
N ALA A 242 -20.20 4.15 -7.02
CA ALA A 242 -19.57 4.20 -8.34
C ALA A 242 -20.29 3.27 -9.34
N ASN A 243 -20.68 2.07 -8.91
CA ASN A 243 -21.45 1.15 -9.76
C ASN A 243 -22.84 1.68 -10.12
N LEU A 244 -23.47 2.42 -9.21
CA LEU A 244 -24.75 3.08 -9.48
C LEU A 244 -24.65 4.15 -10.57
N ARG A 245 -23.62 5.01 -10.50
CA ARG A 245 -23.39 6.05 -11.50
C ARG A 245 -23.19 5.45 -12.89
N VAL A 246 -22.38 4.39 -13.00
CA VAL A 246 -22.16 3.70 -14.29
C VAL A 246 -23.46 3.11 -14.86
N ARG A 247 -24.33 2.55 -14.01
CA ARG A 247 -25.63 2.02 -14.44
C ARG A 247 -26.59 3.12 -14.86
N ALA A 248 -26.63 4.25 -14.16
CA ALA A 248 -27.48 5.40 -14.51
C ALA A 248 -27.12 5.96 -15.89
N HIS A 249 -25.83 6.08 -16.21
CA HIS A 249 -25.36 6.56 -17.51
C HIS A 249 -25.58 5.57 -18.68
N ARG A 250 -25.78 4.29 -18.39
CA ARG A 250 -26.06 3.26 -19.42
C ARG A 250 -27.54 3.05 -19.74
N ARG A 251 -28.46 3.72 -19.06
CA ARG A 251 -29.87 3.72 -19.44
C ARG A 251 -30.01 4.72 -20.59
N PRO A 252 -30.22 4.26 -21.85
CA PRO A 252 -30.55 5.17 -22.94
C PRO A 252 -31.85 5.87 -22.58
N ASN A 253 -31.95 7.17 -22.88
CA ASN A 253 -33.21 7.89 -22.86
C ASN A 253 -34.13 7.22 -23.89
N VAL A 254 -34.97 6.30 -23.43
CA VAL A 254 -36.10 5.81 -24.19
C VAL A 254 -37.20 6.87 -23.98
N ALA A 255 -37.20 7.86 -24.82
CA ALA A 255 -38.28 8.82 -25.02
C ALA A 255 -38.97 8.48 -26.32
#